data_d02eb943d59160cf2af9189633bceaa5
#
_entry.id   d02eb943d59160cf2af9189633bceaa5
#
_cell.length_a   1.000
_cell.length_b   1.000
_cell.length_c   1.000
_cell.angle_alpha   90.00
_cell.angle_beta   90.00
_cell.angle_gamma   90.00
#
_symmetry.space_group_name_H-M   'P 1'
#
loop_
_entity.id
_entity.type
_entity.pdbx_description
1 polymer ?
#
loop_
_entity_poly.entity_id
_entity_poly.type
_entity_poly.pdbx_seq_one_letter_code
_entity_poly.pdbx_strand_id
1 'polypeptide(L)'
;MELILDHIAKSFGEKEVLKGATYTFGQAGIYGLLGRNGAGKTTLFNCLSDEFPPDSGTVRLSDHGTLRPLTQGDVGYVLSTPVVPEFLTGHEFVKFFLEISGDPGNTGRTPDEWLALVGIDPEDRHRLMRGYSHGMKN
;
A
#
# COMPACT_ATOMS: atom_id res chain seq x y z
N MET A 1 6.88 6.11 16.15
CA MET A 1 6.90 6.54 14.72
C MET A 1 5.57 7.19 14.41
N GLU A 2 5.56 8.37 13.78
CA GLU A 2 4.35 9.10 13.40
C GLU A 2 4.39 9.40 11.90
N LEU A 3 3.23 9.35 11.25
CA LEU A 3 3.07 9.82 9.87
C LEU A 3 2.38 11.18 9.90
N ILE A 4 3.01 12.19 9.32
CA ILE A 4 2.58 13.59 9.36
C ILE A 4 2.25 14.05 7.95
N LEU A 5 0.99 14.42 7.74
CA LEU A 5 0.52 15.13 6.55
C LEU A 5 0.42 16.61 6.89
N ASP A 6 1.07 17.45 6.12
CA ASP A 6 1.12 18.88 6.36
C ASP A 6 0.69 19.66 5.12
N HIS A 7 -0.53 20.20 5.14
CA HIS A 7 -1.14 21.04 4.09
C HIS A 7 -1.09 20.43 2.69
N ILE A 8 -1.38 19.13 2.55
CA ILE A 8 -1.38 18.43 1.27
C ILE A 8 -2.46 19.01 0.35
N ALA A 9 -2.04 19.61 -0.75
CA ALA A 9 -2.94 20.10 -1.80
C ALA A 9 -2.66 19.41 -3.13
N LYS A 10 -3.72 19.15 -3.91
CA LYS A 10 -3.64 18.53 -5.23
C LYS A 10 -4.78 18.97 -6.12
N SER A 11 -4.45 19.40 -7.33
CA SER A 11 -5.40 19.80 -8.36
C SER A 11 -5.20 18.97 -9.63
N PHE A 12 -6.26 18.82 -10.40
CA PHE A 12 -6.25 18.24 -11.74
C PHE A 12 -6.94 19.23 -12.70
N GLY A 13 -6.14 19.93 -13.50
CA GLY A 13 -6.60 21.08 -14.26
C GLY A 13 -7.13 22.17 -13.32
N GLU A 14 -8.34 22.65 -13.58
CA GLU A 14 -8.98 23.68 -12.72
C GLU A 14 -9.64 23.13 -11.44
N LYS A 15 -9.68 21.80 -11.30
CA LYS A 15 -10.35 21.17 -10.17
C LYS A 15 -9.37 20.90 -9.01
N GLU A 16 -9.52 21.69 -7.96
CA GLU A 16 -8.83 21.43 -6.69
C GLU A 16 -9.50 20.27 -5.96
N VAL A 17 -8.75 19.18 -5.72
CA VAL A 17 -9.24 17.93 -5.10
C VAL A 17 -8.83 17.83 -3.64
N LEU A 18 -7.56 18.11 -3.33
CA LEU A 18 -7.08 18.23 -1.96
C LEU A 18 -6.77 19.70 -1.67
N LYS A 19 -7.34 20.20 -0.57
CA LYS A 19 -7.36 21.63 -0.21
C LYS A 19 -6.58 21.91 1.10
N GLY A 20 -5.37 21.33 1.21
CA GLY A 20 -4.56 21.48 2.38
C GLY A 20 -4.87 20.44 3.47
N ALA A 21 -4.95 19.17 3.09
CA ALA A 21 -5.20 18.09 4.04
C ALA A 21 -4.05 18.00 5.06
N THR A 22 -4.40 18.09 6.35
CA THR A 22 -3.44 18.07 7.45
C THR A 22 -3.91 17.06 8.49
N TYR A 23 -3.03 16.13 8.84
CA TYR A 23 -3.29 15.16 9.90
C TYR A 23 -1.99 14.51 10.39
N THR A 24 -1.97 14.11 11.66
CA THR A 24 -0.87 13.33 12.24
C THR A 24 -1.39 12.00 12.74
N PHE A 25 -0.87 10.91 12.19
CA PHE A 25 -1.09 9.56 12.68
C PHE A 25 -0.04 9.26 13.75
N GLY A 26 -0.36 9.55 15.00
CA GLY A 26 0.59 9.51 16.11
C GLY A 26 0.76 8.13 16.78
N GLN A 27 -0.07 7.17 16.44
CA GLN A 27 -0.03 5.82 17.03
C GLN A 27 -0.21 4.76 15.95
N ALA A 28 0.41 3.58 16.16
CA ALA A 28 0.12 2.43 15.33
C ALA A 28 -1.36 2.00 15.51
N GLY A 29 -2.06 1.79 14.41
CA GLY A 29 -3.48 1.45 14.44
C GLY A 29 -4.08 1.34 13.06
N ILE A 30 -5.36 1.00 12.99
CA ILE A 30 -6.14 0.99 11.76
C ILE A 30 -6.93 2.29 11.68
N TYR A 31 -6.71 3.04 10.61
CA TYR A 31 -7.38 4.31 10.36
C TYR A 31 -8.30 4.20 9.14
N GLY A 32 -9.53 4.69 9.28
CA GLY A 32 -10.51 4.74 8.19
C GLY A 32 -10.62 6.14 7.60
N LEU A 33 -10.39 6.28 6.29
CA LEU A 33 -10.65 7.51 5.57
C LEU A 33 -12.05 7.48 4.96
N LEU A 34 -12.98 8.23 5.56
CA LEU A 34 -14.37 8.30 5.14
C LEU A 34 -14.64 9.55 4.31
N GLY A 35 -15.56 9.44 3.37
CA GLY A 35 -15.98 10.57 2.54
C GLY A 35 -16.76 10.11 1.31
N ARG A 36 -17.48 11.05 0.69
CA ARG A 36 -18.27 10.82 -0.55
C ARG A 36 -17.34 10.40 -1.70
N ASN A 37 -17.93 9.77 -2.73
CA ASN A 37 -17.21 9.53 -3.98
C ASN A 37 -16.76 10.86 -4.59
N GLY A 38 -15.52 10.91 -5.06
CA GLY A 38 -14.90 12.14 -5.57
C GLY A 38 -14.38 13.12 -4.50
N ALA A 39 -14.41 12.77 -3.19
CA ALA A 39 -13.89 13.62 -2.13
C ALA A 39 -12.35 13.66 -2.03
N GLY A 40 -11.64 12.97 -2.91
CA GLY A 40 -10.17 12.99 -2.93
C GLY A 40 -9.48 11.86 -2.14
N LYS A 41 -10.23 10.87 -1.63
CA LYS A 41 -9.64 9.75 -0.85
C LYS A 41 -8.52 9.03 -1.61
N THR A 42 -8.80 8.58 -2.82
CA THR A 42 -7.80 7.91 -3.68
C THR A 42 -6.66 8.85 -4.03
N THR A 43 -6.94 10.13 -4.26
CA THR A 43 -5.91 11.14 -4.54
C THR A 43 -4.95 11.29 -3.34
N LEU A 44 -5.48 11.29 -2.12
CA LEU A 44 -4.65 11.34 -0.92
C LEU A 44 -3.78 10.09 -0.80
N PHE A 45 -4.35 8.90 -0.98
CA PHE A 45 -3.58 7.65 -0.96
C PHE A 45 -2.49 7.63 -2.02
N ASN A 46 -2.77 8.10 -3.24
CA ASN A 46 -1.77 8.17 -4.31
C ASN A 46 -0.64 9.17 -3.99
N CYS A 47 -0.94 10.28 -3.29
CA CYS A 47 0.12 11.16 -2.78
C CYS A 47 0.95 10.50 -1.67
N LEU A 48 0.35 9.62 -0.85
CA LEU A 48 1.05 8.90 0.22
C LEU A 48 1.89 7.73 -0.32
N SER A 49 1.44 7.07 -1.39
CA SER A 49 2.17 5.97 -2.05
C SER A 49 3.20 6.44 -3.07
N ASP A 50 3.40 7.75 -3.22
CA ASP A 50 4.32 8.36 -4.20
C ASP A 50 3.99 8.02 -5.66
N GLU A 51 2.72 7.67 -5.95
CA GLU A 51 2.23 7.49 -7.32
C GLU A 51 2.32 8.81 -8.11
N PHE A 52 2.03 9.91 -7.43
CA PHE A 52 2.30 11.28 -7.90
C PHE A 52 2.50 12.23 -6.70
N PRO A 53 3.36 13.24 -6.84
CA PRO A 53 3.58 14.21 -5.78
C PRO A 53 2.36 15.11 -5.56
N PRO A 54 2.11 15.61 -4.34
CA PRO A 54 1.19 16.70 -4.11
C PRO A 54 1.70 17.98 -4.81
N ASP A 55 0.80 18.92 -5.12
CA ASP A 55 1.17 20.22 -5.69
C ASP A 55 1.79 21.13 -4.63
N SER A 56 1.37 20.97 -3.38
CA SER A 56 1.99 21.60 -2.20
C SER A 56 1.74 20.78 -0.95
N GLY A 57 2.45 21.14 0.12
CA GLY A 57 2.46 20.41 1.36
C GLY A 57 3.54 19.33 1.40
N THR A 58 3.62 18.62 2.51
CA THR A 58 4.64 17.57 2.71
C THR A 58 4.08 16.38 3.46
N VAL A 59 4.59 15.19 3.11
CA VAL A 59 4.36 13.95 3.87
C VAL A 59 5.68 13.54 4.52
N ARG A 60 5.66 13.37 5.83
CA ARG A 60 6.87 13.07 6.61
C ARG A 60 6.63 11.97 7.62
N LEU A 61 7.69 11.23 7.92
CA LEU A 61 7.76 10.34 9.06
C LEU A 61 8.55 11.01 10.19
N SER A 62 8.03 10.91 11.40
CA SER A 62 8.74 11.23 12.64
C SER A 62 9.10 9.91 13.31
N ASP A 63 10.38 9.64 13.46
CA ASP A 63 10.88 8.47 14.19
C ASP A 63 11.79 8.94 15.31
N HIS A 64 11.38 8.66 16.57
CA HIS A 64 12.08 9.13 17.77
C HIS A 64 12.47 10.63 17.75
N GLY A 65 11.59 11.47 17.18
CA GLY A 65 11.81 12.91 17.07
C GLY A 65 12.62 13.36 15.85
N THR A 66 13.10 12.42 15.04
CA THR A 66 13.77 12.74 13.76
C THR A 66 12.75 12.78 12.64
N LEU A 67 12.62 13.92 11.97
CA LEU A 67 11.74 14.12 10.82
C LEU A 67 12.48 13.78 9.53
N ARG A 68 11.86 12.95 8.69
CA ARG A 68 12.35 12.66 7.34
C ARG A 68 11.19 12.56 6.34
N PRO A 69 11.44 12.76 5.05
CA PRO A 69 10.42 12.48 4.03
C PRO A 69 9.94 11.03 4.08
N LEU A 70 8.68 10.81 3.74
CA LEU A 70 8.17 9.48 3.44
C LEU A 70 8.80 8.99 2.12
N THR A 71 9.19 7.73 2.06
CA THR A 71 9.75 7.09 0.86
C THR A 71 8.92 5.87 0.48
N GLN A 72 9.06 5.41 -0.76
CA GLN A 72 8.36 4.19 -1.24
C GLN A 72 8.68 2.96 -0.38
N GLY A 73 9.88 2.86 0.18
CA GLY A 73 10.26 1.78 1.09
C GLY A 73 9.54 1.77 2.44
N ASP A 74 8.85 2.85 2.79
CA ASP A 74 8.09 2.99 4.03
C ASP A 74 6.62 2.56 3.88
N VAL A 75 6.13 2.36 2.66
CA VAL A 75 4.71 2.18 2.36
C VAL A 75 4.46 0.86 1.64
N GLY A 76 3.58 0.03 2.20
CA GLY A 76 2.93 -1.04 1.47
C GLY A 76 1.60 -0.54 0.91
N TYR A 77 1.34 -0.76 -0.38
CA TYR A 77 0.11 -0.31 -1.03
C TYR A 77 -0.65 -1.47 -1.66
N VAL A 78 -1.92 -1.60 -1.31
CA VAL A 78 -2.83 -2.60 -1.89
C VAL A 78 -3.88 -1.87 -2.71
N LEU A 79 -3.95 -2.22 -4.01
CA LEU A 79 -4.92 -1.65 -4.94
C LEU A 79 -6.33 -2.19 -4.65
N SER A 80 -7.34 -1.34 -4.82
CA SER A 80 -8.75 -1.76 -4.75
C SER A 80 -9.14 -2.78 -5.83
N THR A 81 -8.41 -2.77 -6.96
CA THR A 81 -8.50 -3.77 -8.00
C THR A 81 -7.11 -4.41 -8.13
N PRO A 82 -6.95 -5.65 -7.69
CA PRO A 82 -5.64 -6.32 -7.72
C PRO A 82 -5.18 -6.54 -9.17
N VAL A 83 -3.94 -6.16 -9.44
CA VAL A 83 -3.27 -6.46 -10.70
C VAL A 83 -2.22 -7.53 -10.42
N VAL A 84 -2.50 -8.75 -10.82
CA VAL A 84 -1.60 -9.89 -10.64
C VAL A 84 -1.26 -10.53 -11.98
N PRO A 85 -0.06 -11.09 -12.14
CA PRO A 85 0.31 -11.81 -13.36
C PRO A 85 -0.46 -13.14 -13.43
N GLU A 86 -1.53 -13.16 -14.23
CA GLU A 86 -2.46 -14.28 -14.30
C GLU A 86 -1.85 -15.61 -14.77
N PHE A 87 -0.67 -15.56 -15.39
CA PHE A 87 0.10 -16.70 -15.89
C PHE A 87 1.02 -17.35 -14.83
N LEU A 88 1.14 -16.75 -13.64
CA LEU A 88 1.86 -17.34 -12.51
C LEU A 88 0.91 -18.03 -11.54
N THR A 89 1.46 -18.97 -10.77
CA THR A 89 0.81 -19.50 -9.57
C THR A 89 1.04 -18.56 -8.38
N GLY A 90 0.24 -18.66 -7.33
CA GLY A 90 0.47 -17.91 -6.10
C GLY A 90 1.85 -18.18 -5.50
N HIS A 91 2.27 -19.45 -5.50
CA HIS A 91 3.60 -19.86 -5.04
C HIS A 91 4.73 -19.16 -5.83
N GLU A 92 4.68 -19.19 -7.16
CA GLU A 92 5.68 -18.54 -8.02
C GLU A 92 5.72 -17.04 -7.83
N PHE A 93 4.55 -16.41 -7.65
CA PHE A 93 4.43 -14.99 -7.42
C PHE A 93 5.08 -14.57 -6.09
N VAL A 94 4.76 -15.23 -5.00
CA VAL A 94 5.36 -14.95 -3.68
C VAL A 94 6.86 -15.24 -3.70
N LYS A 95 7.28 -16.36 -4.31
CA LYS A 95 8.69 -16.70 -4.46
C LYS A 95 9.47 -15.60 -5.18
N PHE A 96 8.95 -15.09 -6.28
CA PHE A 96 9.54 -13.99 -7.04
C PHE A 96 9.74 -12.73 -6.16
N PHE A 97 8.74 -12.35 -5.37
CA PHE A 97 8.88 -11.20 -4.48
C PHE A 97 9.89 -11.42 -3.36
N LEU A 98 9.93 -12.61 -2.78
CA LEU A 98 10.94 -12.95 -1.76
C LEU A 98 12.36 -12.91 -2.31
N GLU A 99 12.56 -13.30 -3.57
CA GLU A 99 13.87 -13.26 -4.23
C GLU A 99 14.33 -11.81 -4.54
N ILE A 100 13.40 -10.90 -4.86
CA ILE A 100 13.73 -9.50 -5.19
C ILE A 100 13.82 -8.62 -3.95
N SER A 101 12.85 -8.72 -3.05
CA SER A 101 12.68 -7.80 -1.91
C SER A 101 13.26 -8.36 -0.61
N GLY A 102 13.66 -9.62 -0.61
CA GLY A 102 14.01 -10.35 0.61
C GLY A 102 12.79 -10.79 1.42
N ASP A 103 13.05 -11.55 2.47
CA ASP A 103 12.01 -12.02 3.40
C ASP A 103 11.66 -10.90 4.40
N PRO A 104 10.44 -10.35 4.38
CA PRO A 104 10.02 -9.32 5.32
C PRO A 104 10.13 -9.78 6.77
N GLY A 105 10.96 -9.08 7.56
CA GLY A 105 11.21 -9.43 8.95
C GLY A 105 12.17 -10.60 9.15
N ASN A 106 12.84 -11.08 8.09
CA ASN A 106 13.80 -12.20 8.13
C ASN A 106 13.22 -13.43 8.84
N THR A 107 11.99 -13.81 8.47
CA THR A 107 11.21 -14.85 9.15
C THR A 107 11.62 -16.27 8.76
N GLY A 108 12.33 -16.43 7.64
CA GLY A 108 12.67 -17.72 7.04
C GLY A 108 11.48 -18.47 6.45
N ARG A 109 10.32 -17.79 6.28
CA ARG A 109 9.13 -18.43 5.73
C ARG A 109 9.26 -18.74 4.26
N THR A 110 8.78 -19.92 3.90
CA THR A 110 8.60 -20.34 2.51
C THR A 110 7.43 -19.60 1.85
N PRO A 111 7.35 -19.55 0.51
CA PRO A 111 6.20 -18.99 -0.20
C PRO A 111 4.86 -19.60 0.25
N ASP A 112 4.82 -20.92 0.50
CA ASP A 112 3.60 -21.60 0.94
C ASP A 112 3.17 -21.21 2.35
N GLU A 113 4.12 -20.93 3.24
CA GLU A 113 3.83 -20.44 4.59
C GLU A 113 3.32 -19.00 4.56
N TRP A 114 3.82 -18.16 3.66
CA TRP A 114 3.27 -16.83 3.44
C TRP A 114 1.85 -16.88 2.89
N LEU A 115 1.58 -17.76 1.91
CA LEU A 115 0.23 -17.96 1.35
C LEU A 115 -0.74 -18.53 2.40
N ALA A 116 -0.25 -19.42 3.28
CA ALA A 116 -1.04 -19.91 4.41
C ALA A 116 -1.44 -18.80 5.38
N LEU A 117 -0.53 -17.88 5.65
CA LEU A 117 -0.77 -16.75 6.57
C LEU A 117 -1.90 -15.84 6.09
N VAL A 118 -2.06 -15.68 4.78
CA VAL A 118 -3.14 -14.88 4.18
C VAL A 118 -4.37 -15.72 3.80
N GLY A 119 -4.41 -17.00 4.22
CA GLY A 119 -5.58 -17.85 4.08
C GLY A 119 -5.78 -18.48 2.70
N ILE A 120 -4.71 -18.61 1.89
CA ILE A 120 -4.77 -19.35 0.62
C ILE A 120 -4.67 -20.85 0.91
N ASP A 121 -5.69 -21.59 0.50
CA ASP A 121 -5.73 -23.03 0.70
C ASP A 121 -4.60 -23.76 -0.06
N PRO A 122 -4.07 -24.87 0.49
CA PRO A 122 -2.94 -25.60 -0.11
C PRO A 122 -3.15 -25.96 -1.57
N GLU A 123 -4.37 -26.37 -1.95
CA GLU A 123 -4.72 -26.75 -3.31
C GLU A 123 -4.71 -25.56 -4.30
N ASP A 124 -4.91 -24.35 -3.82
CA ASP A 124 -4.92 -23.14 -4.64
C ASP A 124 -3.52 -22.52 -4.83
N ARG A 125 -2.57 -22.77 -3.93
CA ARG A 125 -1.23 -22.14 -3.96
C ARG A 125 -0.48 -22.38 -5.27
N HIS A 126 -0.66 -23.56 -5.87
CA HIS A 126 -0.02 -23.97 -7.12
C HIS A 126 -0.95 -23.89 -8.35
N ARG A 127 -2.15 -23.31 -8.20
CA ARG A 127 -3.03 -22.97 -9.32
C ARG A 127 -2.66 -21.61 -9.90
N LEU A 128 -2.89 -21.45 -11.20
CA LEU A 128 -2.69 -20.14 -11.87
C LEU A 128 -3.60 -19.08 -11.28
N MET A 129 -3.05 -17.89 -11.01
CA MET A 129 -3.78 -16.77 -10.41
C MET A 129 -4.91 -16.24 -11.27
N ARG A 130 -4.98 -16.56 -12.58
CA ARG A 130 -6.17 -16.28 -13.39
C ARG A 130 -7.45 -16.90 -12.82
N GLY A 131 -7.32 -18.04 -12.10
CA GLY A 131 -8.42 -18.73 -11.44
C GLY A 131 -8.73 -18.26 -10.02
N TYR A 132 -7.98 -17.32 -9.50
CA TYR A 132 -8.17 -16.78 -8.15
C TYR A 132 -9.40 -15.87 -8.10
N SER A 133 -10.14 -15.92 -6.99
CA SER A 133 -11.18 -14.95 -6.70
C SER A 133 -10.57 -13.56 -6.47
N HIS A 134 -11.40 -12.52 -6.47
CA HIS A 134 -10.96 -11.16 -6.16
C HIS A 134 -10.26 -11.06 -4.78
N GLY A 135 -10.82 -11.73 -3.76
CA GLY A 135 -10.24 -11.75 -2.42
C GLY A 135 -8.90 -12.49 -2.34
N MET A 136 -8.71 -13.53 -3.15
CA MET A 136 -7.42 -14.27 -3.19
C MET A 136 -6.32 -13.48 -3.90
N LYS A 137 -6.69 -12.54 -4.79
CA LYS A 137 -5.74 -11.68 -5.52
C LYS A 137 -5.30 -10.45 -4.71
N ASN A 138 -6.05 -10.07 -3.66
CA ASN A 138 -5.75 -8.99 -2.72
C ASN A 138 -5.02 -9.52 -1.50
#